data_b14fbd9f3b58ee0978066e65984bf869
#
_entry.id   b14fbd9f3b58ee0978066e65984bf869
#
_cell.length_a   1.000
_cell.length_b   1.000
_cell.length_c   1.000
_cell.angle_alpha   90.00
_cell.angle_beta   90.00
_cell.angle_gamma   90.00
#
_symmetry.space_group_name_H-M   'P 1'
#
loop_
_entity.id
_entity.type
_entity.pdbx_description
1 polymer ?
#
loop_
_entity_poly.entity_id
_entity_poly.type
_entity_poly.pdbx_seq_one_letter_code
_entity_poly.pdbx_strand_id
1 'polypeptide(L)'
;YGSFNFASQILNLTDNLDRAFSIFKNNEKFKGKEFLEITNGIELIEKELLSTLEKNNITYIDCSNKKFDPNFHQALSEINSEKEPGTVVEEVQKGYMLHDRLLRPSLVNVAKSSKKEEKK
;
A
#
# COMPACT_ATOMS: atom_id res chain seq x y z
N TYR A 1 -4.61 0.46 24.33
CA TYR A 1 -3.28 0.14 23.82
C TYR A 1 -3.19 -1.28 23.31
N GLY A 2 -3.95 -2.20 23.92
CA GLY A 2 -3.96 -3.56 23.44
C GLY A 2 -4.48 -3.65 22.02
N SER A 3 -5.52 -2.89 21.71
CA SER A 3 -6.06 -2.87 20.35
C SER A 3 -5.03 -2.35 19.35
N PHE A 4 -4.26 -1.36 19.74
CA PHE A 4 -3.25 -0.80 18.87
C PHE A 4 -2.16 -1.84 18.57
N ASN A 5 -1.70 -2.54 19.60
CA ASN A 5 -0.68 -3.56 19.41
C ASN A 5 -1.16 -4.71 18.53
N PHE A 6 -2.37 -5.15 18.78
CA PHE A 6 -2.95 -6.23 17.99
C PHE A 6 -3.11 -5.80 16.54
N ALA A 7 -3.60 -4.57 16.33
CA ALA A 7 -3.79 -4.05 14.99
C ALA A 7 -2.47 -3.99 14.25
N SER A 8 -1.41 -3.51 14.92
CA SER A 8 -0.10 -3.42 14.29
C SER A 8 0.41 -4.79 13.86
N GLN A 9 0.16 -5.80 14.68
CA GLN A 9 0.61 -7.15 14.35
C GLN A 9 -0.19 -7.73 13.18
N ILE A 10 -1.48 -7.43 13.13
CA ILE A 10 -2.32 -7.92 12.04
C ILE A 10 -1.86 -7.33 10.71
N LEU A 11 -1.33 -6.12 10.72
CA LEU A 11 -0.86 -5.51 9.49
C LEU A 11 0.30 -6.28 8.86
N ASN A 12 1.09 -6.98 9.67
CA ASN A 12 2.13 -7.84 9.10
C ASN A 12 1.53 -8.96 8.27
N LEU A 13 0.43 -9.52 8.76
CA LEU A 13 -0.28 -10.55 8.00
C LEU A 13 -0.85 -9.98 6.72
N THR A 14 -1.41 -8.78 6.79
CA THR A 14 -1.93 -8.11 5.61
C THR A 14 -0.85 -7.90 4.57
N ASP A 15 0.34 -7.47 5.02
CA ASP A 15 1.47 -7.25 4.11
C ASP A 15 1.89 -8.54 3.43
N ASN A 16 1.90 -9.64 4.17
CA ASN A 16 2.29 -10.92 3.60
C ASN A 16 1.29 -11.40 2.57
N LEU A 17 0.00 -11.17 2.83
CA LEU A 17 -1.02 -11.50 1.83
C LEU A 17 -0.86 -10.66 0.58
N ASP A 18 -0.60 -9.38 0.75
CA ASP A 18 -0.36 -8.48 -0.37
C ASP A 18 0.80 -8.97 -1.22
N ARG A 19 1.88 -9.34 -0.54
CA ARG A 19 3.06 -9.82 -1.25
C ARG A 19 2.79 -11.12 -1.99
N ALA A 20 2.09 -12.04 -1.34
CA ALA A 20 1.75 -13.30 -1.98
C ALA A 20 0.90 -13.07 -3.22
N PHE A 21 -0.09 -12.19 -3.10
CA PHE A 21 -0.96 -11.87 -4.23
C PHE A 21 -0.15 -11.27 -5.38
N SER A 22 0.77 -10.36 -5.06
CA SER A 22 1.60 -9.73 -6.09
C SER A 22 2.49 -10.73 -6.80
N ILE A 23 3.03 -11.68 -6.04
CA ILE A 23 3.89 -12.70 -6.64
C ILE A 23 3.12 -13.51 -7.67
N PHE A 24 1.93 -13.97 -7.29
CA PHE A 24 1.11 -14.75 -8.22
C PHE A 24 0.66 -13.91 -9.41
N LYS A 25 0.26 -12.69 -9.14
CA LYS A 25 -0.31 -11.83 -10.19
C LYS A 25 0.74 -11.47 -11.24
N ASN A 26 1.98 -11.24 -10.81
CA ASN A 26 3.01 -10.71 -11.68
C ASN A 26 3.96 -11.77 -12.25
N ASN A 27 3.81 -13.01 -11.86
CA ASN A 27 4.70 -14.07 -12.31
C ASN A 27 4.09 -14.77 -13.51
N GLU A 28 4.83 -14.78 -14.61
CA GLU A 28 4.34 -15.40 -15.85
C GLU A 28 4.04 -16.89 -15.68
N LYS A 29 4.76 -17.54 -14.77
CA LYS A 29 4.54 -18.97 -14.57
C LYS A 29 3.18 -19.29 -13.97
N PHE A 30 2.52 -18.29 -13.38
CA PHE A 30 1.25 -18.50 -12.68
C PHE A 30 0.09 -17.84 -13.41
N LYS A 31 0.09 -17.90 -14.74
CA LYS A 31 -0.97 -17.24 -15.50
C LYS A 31 -1.98 -18.19 -16.11
N GLY A 32 -1.86 -19.47 -15.88
CA GLY A 32 -2.83 -20.43 -16.37
C GLY A 32 -4.14 -20.34 -15.62
N LYS A 33 -5.17 -21.05 -16.14
CA LYS A 33 -6.48 -21.02 -15.50
C LYS A 33 -6.45 -21.52 -14.07
N GLU A 34 -5.66 -22.54 -13.82
CA GLU A 34 -5.57 -23.09 -12.48
C GLU A 34 -5.01 -22.08 -11.49
N PHE A 35 -4.06 -21.27 -11.97
CA PHE A 35 -3.49 -20.24 -11.09
C PHE A 35 -4.42 -19.06 -10.96
N LEU A 36 -5.29 -18.85 -11.93
CA LEU A 36 -6.27 -17.79 -11.83
C LEU A 36 -7.23 -18.06 -10.68
N GLU A 37 -7.64 -19.30 -10.50
CA GLU A 37 -8.51 -19.64 -9.40
C GLU A 37 -7.82 -19.42 -8.05
N ILE A 38 -6.53 -19.77 -7.97
CA ILE A 38 -5.77 -19.54 -6.75
C ILE A 38 -5.66 -18.06 -6.47
N THR A 39 -5.38 -17.28 -7.50
CA THR A 39 -5.26 -15.83 -7.37
C THR A 39 -6.57 -15.22 -6.89
N ASN A 40 -7.68 -15.68 -7.47
CA ASN A 40 -8.99 -15.18 -7.06
C ASN A 40 -9.28 -15.54 -5.61
N GLY A 41 -8.87 -16.73 -5.18
CA GLY A 41 -9.05 -17.13 -3.80
C GLY A 41 -8.26 -16.24 -2.84
N ILE A 42 -7.03 -15.93 -3.19
CA ILE A 42 -6.21 -15.06 -2.36
C ILE A 42 -6.83 -13.66 -2.31
N GLU A 43 -7.35 -13.19 -3.44
CA GLU A 43 -7.99 -11.89 -3.47
C GLU A 43 -9.21 -11.83 -2.56
N LEU A 44 -9.99 -12.91 -2.52
CA LEU A 44 -11.13 -12.97 -1.63
C LEU A 44 -10.71 -12.88 -0.17
N ILE A 45 -9.64 -13.60 0.18
CA ILE A 45 -9.15 -13.57 1.55
C ILE A 45 -8.68 -12.16 1.90
N GLU A 46 -8.00 -11.51 0.98
CA GLU A 46 -7.51 -10.15 1.23
C GLU A 46 -8.68 -9.19 1.42
N LYS A 47 -9.70 -9.32 0.59
CA LYS A 47 -10.88 -8.46 0.71
C LYS A 47 -11.58 -8.65 2.04
N GLU A 48 -11.69 -9.90 2.46
CA GLU A 48 -12.35 -10.19 3.73
C GLU A 48 -11.54 -9.63 4.89
N LEU A 49 -10.22 -9.75 4.80
CA LEU A 49 -9.35 -9.21 5.85
C LEU A 49 -9.52 -7.69 5.94
N LEU A 50 -9.50 -7.00 4.81
CA LEU A 50 -9.67 -5.56 4.80
C LEU A 50 -11.04 -5.15 5.33
N SER A 51 -12.07 -5.91 4.98
CA SER A 51 -13.41 -5.64 5.48
C SER A 51 -13.47 -5.80 6.99
N THR A 52 -12.82 -6.84 7.51
CA THR A 52 -12.77 -7.06 8.94
C THR A 52 -12.02 -5.93 9.65
N LEU A 53 -10.94 -5.47 9.05
CA LEU A 53 -10.20 -4.35 9.61
C LEU A 53 -11.08 -3.11 9.68
N GLU A 54 -11.84 -2.84 8.63
CA GLU A 54 -12.73 -1.68 8.61
C GLU A 54 -13.78 -1.76 9.70
N LYS A 55 -14.31 -2.95 9.93
CA LYS A 55 -15.31 -3.13 10.97
C LYS A 55 -14.74 -2.85 12.35
N ASN A 56 -13.43 -2.92 12.47
CA ASN A 56 -12.75 -2.62 13.71
C ASN A 56 -12.07 -1.26 13.68
N ASN A 57 -12.51 -0.40 12.75
CA ASN A 57 -12.06 0.99 12.64
C ASN A 57 -10.60 1.13 12.23
N ILE A 58 -10.09 0.15 11.54
CA ILE A 58 -8.76 0.20 10.94
C ILE A 58 -8.98 0.44 9.45
N THR A 59 -8.64 1.63 8.98
CA THR A 59 -8.94 2.02 7.61
C THR A 59 -7.65 2.25 6.83
N TYR A 60 -7.71 1.86 5.57
CA TYR A 60 -6.59 1.99 4.65
C TYR A 60 -6.45 3.46 4.24
N ILE A 61 -5.21 3.91 4.18
CA ILE A 61 -4.90 5.26 3.71
C ILE A 61 -4.69 5.19 2.21
N ASP A 62 -5.62 5.76 1.46
CA ASP A 62 -5.51 5.76 -0.01
C ASP A 62 -4.60 6.90 -0.43
N CYS A 63 -3.46 6.57 -0.98
CA CYS A 63 -2.48 7.56 -1.40
C CYS A 63 -2.25 7.59 -2.90
N SER A 64 -3.03 6.84 -3.66
CA SER A 64 -2.82 6.75 -5.11
C SER A 64 -3.01 8.11 -5.79
N ASN A 65 -2.00 8.54 -6.54
CA ASN A 65 -2.05 9.79 -7.31
C ASN A 65 -2.29 11.03 -6.46
N LYS A 66 -2.01 10.94 -5.17
CA LYS A 66 -2.17 12.09 -4.29
C LYS A 66 -0.82 12.70 -3.99
N LYS A 67 -0.84 13.94 -3.58
CA LYS A 67 0.38 14.60 -3.16
C LYS A 67 0.89 13.99 -1.86
N PHE A 68 2.19 13.98 -1.72
CA PHE A 68 2.80 13.49 -0.48
C PHE A 68 2.34 14.35 0.69
N ASP A 69 1.90 13.68 1.75
CA ASP A 69 1.44 14.35 2.97
C ASP A 69 2.20 13.72 4.15
N PRO A 70 3.11 14.47 4.77
CA PRO A 70 3.91 13.92 5.86
C PRO A 70 3.09 13.47 7.06
N ASN A 71 1.84 13.88 7.15
CA ASN A 71 0.98 13.42 8.24
C ASN A 71 0.54 11.98 8.07
N PHE A 72 0.54 11.47 6.84
CA PHE A 72 0.05 10.13 6.54
C PHE A 72 1.04 9.29 5.76
N HIS A 73 2.06 9.88 5.20
CA HIS A 73 2.99 9.18 4.32
C HIS A 73 4.41 9.34 4.81
N GLN A 74 5.23 8.37 4.45
CA GLN A 74 6.66 8.45 4.65
C GLN A 74 7.33 8.16 3.32
N ALA A 75 8.12 9.12 2.84
CA ALA A 75 8.78 8.96 1.56
C ALA A 75 10.05 8.14 1.73
N LEU A 76 10.18 7.10 0.91
CA LEU A 76 11.39 6.28 0.91
C LEU A 76 12.40 6.81 -0.08
N SER A 77 11.92 7.23 -1.25
CA SER A 77 12.81 7.75 -2.27
C SER A 77 12.01 8.56 -3.27
N GLU A 78 12.76 9.28 -4.12
CA GLU A 78 12.18 9.99 -5.23
C GLU A 78 12.56 9.25 -6.50
N ILE A 79 11.60 9.11 -7.40
CA ILE A 79 11.84 8.41 -8.65
C ILE A 79 11.39 9.28 -9.82
N ASN A 80 11.99 9.04 -10.95
CA ASN A 80 11.62 9.79 -12.16
C ASN A 80 10.22 9.40 -12.58
N SER A 81 9.41 10.40 -12.88
CA SER A 81 8.03 10.17 -13.27
C SER A 81 7.51 11.36 -14.03
N GLU A 82 6.51 11.13 -14.84
CA GLU A 82 5.85 12.22 -15.55
C GLU A 82 4.86 12.95 -14.66
N LYS A 83 4.61 12.43 -13.48
CA LYS A 83 3.70 13.08 -12.55
C LYS A 83 4.35 14.30 -11.95
N GLU A 84 3.53 15.17 -11.41
CA GLU A 84 4.05 16.38 -10.78
C GLU A 84 4.96 16.02 -9.61
N PRO A 85 6.01 16.80 -9.42
CA PRO A 85 6.90 16.54 -8.28
C PRO A 85 6.13 16.50 -6.98
N GLY A 86 6.48 15.54 -6.14
CA GLY A 86 5.82 15.38 -4.86
C GLY A 86 4.58 14.52 -4.90
N THR A 87 4.18 14.05 -6.08
CA THR A 87 3.04 13.15 -6.20
C THR A 87 3.48 11.73 -5.88
N VAL A 88 2.64 10.99 -5.15
CA VAL A 88 2.93 9.60 -4.84
C VAL A 88 2.87 8.79 -6.13
N VAL A 89 3.97 8.15 -6.45
CA VAL A 89 4.07 7.35 -7.67
C VAL A 89 3.85 5.89 -7.36
N GLU A 90 4.38 5.44 -6.24
CA GLU A 90 4.36 4.04 -5.90
C GLU A 90 4.15 3.87 -4.40
N GLU A 91 3.27 2.96 -4.03
CA GLU A 91 3.05 2.62 -2.63
C GLU A 91 3.85 1.36 -2.32
N VAL A 92 4.85 1.50 -1.47
CA VAL A 92 5.70 0.37 -1.12
C VAL A 92 5.08 -0.46 -0.02
N GLN A 93 4.48 0.20 0.95
CA GLN A 93 3.81 -0.47 2.05
C GLN A 93 2.57 0.33 2.42
N LYS A 94 1.46 -0.38 2.57
CA LYS A 94 0.19 0.29 2.85
C LYS A 94 0.16 0.87 4.25
N GLY A 95 -0.42 2.06 4.37
CA GLY A 95 -0.61 2.70 5.66
C GLY A 95 -2.04 2.56 6.13
N TYR A 96 -2.23 2.67 7.44
CA TYR A 96 -3.54 2.46 8.03
C TYR A 96 -3.76 3.42 9.19
N MET A 97 -5.03 3.77 9.39
CA MET A 97 -5.49 4.55 10.53
C MET A 97 -6.24 3.63 11.47
N LEU A 98 -6.17 3.91 12.76
CA LEU A 98 -7.02 3.28 13.76
C LEU A 98 -7.85 4.40 14.37
N HIS A 99 -9.14 4.45 14.01
CA HIS A 99 -9.97 5.60 14.36
C HIS A 99 -9.32 6.88 13.83
N ASP A 100 -9.02 7.81 14.71
CA ASP A 100 -8.40 9.08 14.33
C ASP A 100 -6.89 9.06 14.45
N ARG A 101 -6.32 7.94 14.82
CA ARG A 101 -4.90 7.86 15.06
C ARG A 101 -4.19 7.15 13.92
N LEU A 102 -3.01 7.63 13.60
CA LEU A 102 -2.20 6.98 12.59
C LEU A 102 -1.65 5.69 13.18
N LEU A 103 -1.99 4.55 12.56
CA LEU A 103 -1.48 3.27 13.00
C LEU A 103 -0.08 3.04 12.42
N ARG A 104 0.06 3.30 11.14
CA ARG A 104 1.37 3.34 10.50
C ARG A 104 1.23 4.10 9.19
N PRO A 105 2.26 4.87 8.81
CA PRO A 105 2.17 5.65 7.57
C PRO A 105 2.35 4.78 6.35
N SER A 106 1.86 5.29 5.21
CA SER A 106 2.12 4.66 3.94
C SER A 106 3.58 4.91 3.57
N LEU A 107 4.30 3.85 3.19
CA LEU A 107 5.66 4.01 2.68
C LEU A 107 5.55 4.17 1.18
N VAL A 108 6.01 5.30 0.66
CA VAL A 108 5.78 5.65 -0.72
C VAL A 108 7.05 6.14 -1.40
N ASN A 109 7.06 6.02 -2.72
CA ASN A 109 8.03 6.69 -3.55
C ASN A 109 7.30 7.82 -4.26
N VAL A 110 7.93 8.97 -4.31
CA VAL A 110 7.29 10.16 -4.86
C VAL A 110 7.99 10.58 -6.15
N ALA A 111 7.28 11.36 -6.94
CA ALA A 111 7.82 11.86 -8.19
C ALA A 111 8.94 12.85 -7.90
N LYS A 112 10.02 12.66 -8.63
CA LYS A 112 11.20 13.50 -8.47
C LYS A 112 10.94 14.90 -9.03
N SER A 113 11.57 15.88 -8.41
CA SER A 113 11.43 17.25 -8.86
C SER A 113 12.35 17.51 -10.05
N SER A 114 11.98 16.93 -11.19
CA SER A 114 12.85 16.98 -12.37
C SER A 114 12.89 18.36 -13.04
N LYS A 115 11.90 19.19 -12.77
CA LYS A 115 11.88 20.49 -13.40
C LYS A 115 13.06 21.35 -13.04
N LYS A 116 13.57 21.18 -11.84
CA LYS A 116 14.73 21.95 -11.44
C LYS A 116 15.94 21.63 -12.29
N GLU A 117 16.04 20.40 -12.68
CA GLU A 117 17.17 19.95 -13.48
C GLU A 117 17.11 20.53 -14.87
N GLU A 118 15.90 20.64 -15.39
CA GLU A 118 15.76 21.13 -16.74
C GLU A 118 16.10 22.59 -16.87
N LYS A 119 16.00 23.31 -15.78
CA LYS A 119 16.28 24.73 -15.84
C LYS A 119 17.77 25.06 -15.85
N LYS A 120 18.56 24.07 -15.63
CA LYS A 120 19.99 24.26 -15.69
C LYS A 120 20.47 24.15 -17.11
#